data_5d98e15d851794ba64b2ac36edf6493f
#
_entry.id   5d98e15d851794ba64b2ac36edf6493f
#
_cell.length_a   1.000
_cell.length_b   1.000
_cell.length_c   1.000
_cell.angle_alpha   90.00
_cell.angle_beta   90.00
_cell.angle_gamma   90.00
#
_symmetry.space_group_name_H-M   'P 1'
#
loop_
_entity.id
_entity.type
_entity.pdbx_description
1 polymer ?
#
loop_
_entity_poly.entity_id
_entity_poly.type
_entity_poly.pdbx_seq_one_letter_code
_entity_poly.pdbx_strand_id
1 'polypeptide(L)'
;MLAALKAVSDECMAQSDCAEQYGNPLANAEIVYARLQAAEANGEPVEVLYPHPRHQQASVQRLTPREFSMLMFMALYTRDMTVLLPEMIYQAEQENYGLLAALLALISEQSYKMNIAEAMHFSVVCNEDWPLISASDRETTPPFFGFNPLQDKAMICDFWPAATLPENYWEPIRSATPAL
;
A
#
# COMPACT_ATOMS: atom_id res chain seq x y z
N MET A 1 -7.07 -5.15 3.11
CA MET A 1 -5.84 -4.50 3.61
C MET A 1 -5.84 -4.31 5.12
N LEU A 2 -6.84 -3.66 5.72
CA LEU A 2 -6.90 -3.51 7.17
C LEU A 2 -6.88 -4.86 7.90
N ALA A 3 -7.60 -5.87 7.40
CA ALA A 3 -7.57 -7.23 7.95
C ALA A 3 -6.17 -7.86 7.90
N ALA A 4 -5.39 -7.58 6.85
CA ALA A 4 -4.01 -8.09 6.73
C ALA A 4 -3.08 -7.41 7.75
N LEU A 5 -3.15 -6.09 7.89
CA LEU A 5 -2.38 -5.38 8.92
C LEU A 5 -2.79 -5.82 10.34
N LYS A 6 -4.10 -6.03 10.55
CA LYS A 6 -4.58 -6.57 11.81
C LYS A 6 -4.00 -7.96 12.09
N ALA A 7 -3.93 -8.85 11.10
CA ALA A 7 -3.34 -10.17 11.27
C ALA A 7 -1.85 -10.09 11.65
N VAL A 8 -1.08 -9.18 11.03
CA VAL A 8 0.32 -8.91 11.41
C VAL A 8 0.41 -8.41 12.86
N SER A 9 -0.48 -7.51 13.24
CA SER A 9 -0.54 -7.00 14.61
C SER A 9 -0.89 -8.11 15.61
N ASP A 10 -1.91 -8.92 15.32
CA ASP A 10 -2.32 -10.03 16.19
C ASP A 10 -1.20 -11.06 16.35
N GLU A 11 -0.45 -11.36 15.27
CA GLU A 11 0.70 -12.27 15.31
C GLU A 11 1.85 -11.70 16.17
N CYS A 12 2.16 -10.42 16.03
CA CYS A 12 3.16 -9.76 16.87
C CYS A 12 2.74 -9.78 18.34
N MET A 13 1.49 -9.44 18.64
CA MET A 13 0.98 -9.44 20.00
C MET A 13 0.91 -10.83 20.64
N ALA A 14 0.84 -11.89 19.85
CA ALA A 14 0.89 -13.27 20.34
C ALA A 14 2.32 -13.73 20.69
N GLN A 15 3.36 -13.02 20.25
CA GLN A 15 4.77 -13.29 20.51
C GLN A 15 5.29 -12.30 21.55
N SER A 16 5.70 -12.78 22.74
CA SER A 16 6.17 -11.94 23.84
C SER A 16 7.24 -10.94 23.42
N ASP A 17 8.27 -11.42 22.71
CA ASP A 17 9.41 -10.59 22.30
C ASP A 17 8.98 -9.47 21.34
N CYS A 18 8.06 -9.75 20.40
CA CYS A 18 7.52 -8.75 19.48
C CYS A 18 6.65 -7.73 20.23
N ALA A 19 5.76 -8.21 21.10
CA ALA A 19 4.86 -7.34 21.87
C ALA A 19 5.62 -6.43 22.84
N GLU A 20 6.65 -6.92 23.49
CA GLU A 20 7.48 -6.13 24.40
C GLU A 20 8.33 -5.10 23.65
N GLN A 21 8.83 -5.45 22.47
CA GLN A 21 9.72 -4.59 21.71
C GLN A 21 8.99 -3.52 20.92
N TYR A 22 7.85 -3.87 20.30
CA TYR A 22 7.18 -2.99 19.30
C TYR A 22 5.77 -2.53 19.74
N GLY A 23 5.22 -3.08 20.81
CA GLY A 23 3.85 -2.82 21.21
C GLY A 23 2.84 -3.34 20.17
N ASN A 24 1.69 -2.68 20.08
CA ASN A 24 0.64 -3.06 19.12
C ASN A 24 0.84 -2.32 17.77
N PRO A 25 1.27 -3.02 16.70
CA PRO A 25 1.57 -2.39 15.42
C PRO A 25 0.38 -1.65 14.78
N LEU A 26 -0.84 -2.18 14.92
CA LEU A 26 -2.03 -1.51 14.38
C LEU A 26 -2.33 -0.19 15.10
N ALA A 27 -2.30 -0.20 16.44
CA ALA A 27 -2.53 1.02 17.23
C ALA A 27 -1.44 2.07 16.95
N ASN A 28 -0.19 1.66 16.85
CA ASN A 28 0.92 2.55 16.53
C ASN A 28 0.78 3.15 15.12
N ALA A 29 0.33 2.35 14.14
CA ALA A 29 0.07 2.84 12.79
C ALA A 29 -1.04 3.89 12.76
N GLU A 30 -2.09 3.72 13.56
CA GLU A 30 -3.17 4.72 13.72
C GLU A 30 -2.65 6.03 14.31
N ILE A 31 -1.77 5.96 15.32
CA ILE A 31 -1.12 7.14 15.92
C ILE A 31 -0.26 7.88 14.89
N VAL A 32 0.58 7.15 14.15
CA VAL A 32 1.44 7.74 13.10
C VAL A 32 0.58 8.41 12.04
N TYR A 33 -0.45 7.73 11.55
CA TYR A 33 -1.33 8.27 10.52
C TYR A 33 -2.03 9.56 10.99
N ALA A 34 -2.59 9.56 12.20
CA ALA A 34 -3.25 10.74 12.77
C ALA A 34 -2.27 11.92 12.93
N ARG A 35 -1.03 11.66 13.34
CA ARG A 35 0.02 12.68 13.45
C ARG A 35 0.36 13.30 12.10
N LEU A 36 0.52 12.47 11.06
CA LEU A 36 0.79 12.95 9.69
C LEU A 36 -0.37 13.77 9.13
N GLN A 37 -1.62 13.36 9.41
CA GLN A 37 -2.81 14.12 9.02
C GLN A 37 -2.83 15.51 9.69
N ALA A 38 -2.53 15.58 10.98
CA ALA A 38 -2.49 16.84 11.71
C ALA A 38 -1.39 17.76 11.17
N ALA A 39 -0.21 17.22 10.89
CA ALA A 39 0.92 17.97 10.31
C ALA A 39 0.56 18.54 8.92
N GLU A 40 -0.05 17.74 8.06
CA GLU A 40 -0.49 18.17 6.73
C GLU A 40 -1.58 19.26 6.82
N ALA A 41 -2.57 19.07 7.69
CA ALA A 41 -3.67 20.04 7.90
C ALA A 41 -3.16 21.39 8.41
N ASN A 42 -2.09 21.39 9.21
CA ASN A 42 -1.45 22.61 9.73
C ASN A 42 -0.49 23.27 8.71
N GLY A 43 -0.29 22.67 7.53
CA GLY A 43 0.66 23.16 6.54
C GLY A 43 2.13 22.92 6.90
N GLU A 44 2.42 22.06 7.87
CA GLU A 44 3.74 21.70 8.36
C GLU A 44 4.03 20.21 8.09
N PRO A 45 4.14 19.79 6.82
CA PRO A 45 4.37 18.38 6.49
C PRO A 45 5.68 17.89 7.08
N VAL A 46 5.70 16.62 7.48
CA VAL A 46 6.93 15.99 8.02
C VAL A 46 7.95 15.84 6.90
N GLU A 47 9.10 16.46 7.07
CA GLU A 47 10.26 16.32 6.18
C GLU A 47 11.36 15.52 6.89
N VAL A 48 11.81 14.46 6.25
CA VAL A 48 12.78 13.51 6.80
C VAL A 48 14.08 13.62 6.03
N LEU A 49 15.14 14.06 6.72
CA LEU A 49 16.49 13.99 6.18
C LEU A 49 17.07 12.60 6.46
N TYR A 50 17.51 11.90 5.44
CA TYR A 50 18.03 10.55 5.57
C TYR A 50 19.14 10.28 4.55
N PRO A 51 20.08 9.33 4.81
CA PRO A 51 21.01 8.86 3.81
C PRO A 51 20.29 7.94 2.83
N HIS A 52 20.34 8.28 1.54
CA HIS A 52 19.68 7.46 0.51
C HIS A 52 20.29 6.05 0.46
N PRO A 53 19.48 4.96 0.47
CA PRO A 53 19.99 3.60 0.64
C PRO A 53 21.01 3.15 -0.43
N ARG A 54 20.89 3.63 -1.66
CA ARG A 54 21.77 3.21 -2.77
C ARG A 54 23.05 4.01 -2.91
N HIS A 55 22.96 5.33 -2.78
CA HIS A 55 24.11 6.22 -3.08
C HIS A 55 24.62 6.99 -1.86
N GLN A 56 24.03 6.75 -0.69
CA GLN A 56 24.44 7.30 0.61
C GLN A 56 24.49 8.85 0.68
N GLN A 57 23.93 9.53 -0.30
CA GLN A 57 23.81 10.99 -0.27
C GLN A 57 22.65 11.39 0.63
N ALA A 58 22.80 12.51 1.31
CA ALA A 58 21.73 13.11 2.08
C ALA A 58 20.57 13.49 1.16
N SER A 59 19.39 13.01 1.48
CA SER A 59 18.17 13.23 0.72
C SER A 59 17.05 13.63 1.68
N VAL A 60 16.08 14.39 1.18
CA VAL A 60 14.90 14.78 1.95
C VAL A 60 13.69 14.08 1.34
N GLN A 61 12.94 13.39 2.18
CA GLN A 61 11.65 12.80 1.85
C GLN A 61 10.56 13.55 2.61
N ARG A 62 9.56 14.04 1.89
CA ARG A 62 8.32 14.50 2.49
C ARG A 62 7.44 13.29 2.77
N LEU A 63 6.98 13.17 4.01
CA LEU A 63 6.12 12.10 4.46
C LEU A 63 4.71 12.64 4.72
N THR A 64 3.78 12.28 3.85
CA THR A 64 2.36 12.63 3.95
C THR A 64 1.54 11.43 4.42
N PRO A 65 0.28 11.62 4.85
CA PRO A 65 -0.64 10.52 5.14
C PRO A 65 -0.79 9.55 3.96
N ARG A 66 -0.82 10.08 2.72
CA ARG A 66 -0.93 9.26 1.50
C ARG A 66 0.29 8.36 1.29
N GLU A 67 1.49 8.91 1.47
CA GLU A 67 2.74 8.14 1.32
C GLU A 67 2.86 7.06 2.39
N PHE A 68 2.49 7.38 3.63
CA PHE A 68 2.42 6.37 4.70
C PHE A 68 1.45 5.24 4.34
N SER A 69 0.22 5.57 3.92
CA SER A 69 -0.80 4.58 3.54
C SER A 69 -0.35 3.70 2.37
N MET A 70 0.28 4.32 1.36
CA MET A 70 0.83 3.62 0.20
C MET A 70 1.95 2.67 0.61
N LEU A 71 2.85 3.10 1.49
CA LEU A 71 3.95 2.26 1.99
C LEU A 71 3.41 1.07 2.78
N MET A 72 2.44 1.28 3.67
CA MET A 72 1.77 0.20 4.40
C MET A 72 1.09 -0.79 3.44
N PHE A 73 0.41 -0.27 2.42
CA PHE A 73 -0.20 -1.09 1.37
C PHE A 73 0.84 -1.93 0.64
N MET A 74 1.93 -1.33 0.17
CA MET A 74 2.99 -2.03 -0.56
C MET A 74 3.72 -3.05 0.30
N ALA A 75 3.95 -2.76 1.58
CA ALA A 75 4.61 -3.67 2.51
C ALA A 75 3.80 -4.95 2.77
N LEU A 76 2.47 -4.89 2.65
CA LEU A 76 1.60 -6.07 2.81
C LEU A 76 1.60 -7.01 1.59
N TYR A 77 2.20 -6.62 0.46
CA TYR A 77 2.26 -7.46 -0.75
C TYR A 77 3.33 -8.54 -0.71
N THR A 78 4.38 -8.35 0.07
CA THR A 78 5.49 -9.30 0.13
C THR A 78 5.81 -9.70 1.56
N ARG A 79 6.14 -10.96 1.76
CA ARG A 79 6.49 -11.48 3.09
C ARG A 79 7.68 -10.75 3.70
N ASP A 80 8.71 -10.49 2.91
CA ASP A 80 9.93 -9.85 3.38
C ASP A 80 9.67 -8.42 3.91
N MET A 81 8.75 -7.71 3.29
CA MET A 81 8.34 -6.39 3.77
C MET A 81 7.36 -6.47 4.95
N THR A 82 6.48 -7.47 4.94
CA THR A 82 5.48 -7.66 6.00
C THR A 82 6.14 -7.92 7.35
N VAL A 83 7.24 -8.69 7.40
CA VAL A 83 7.97 -8.96 8.65
C VAL A 83 8.68 -7.74 9.23
N LEU A 84 8.91 -6.71 8.44
CA LEU A 84 9.50 -5.44 8.88
C LEU A 84 8.47 -4.44 9.42
N LEU A 85 7.17 -4.69 9.19
CA LEU A 85 6.11 -3.75 9.57
C LEU A 85 6.10 -3.38 11.07
N PRO A 86 6.23 -4.32 12.03
CA PRO A 86 6.24 -3.97 13.45
C PRO A 86 7.35 -2.98 13.81
N GLU A 87 8.59 -3.23 13.36
CA GLU A 87 9.73 -2.34 13.55
C GLU A 87 9.52 -0.98 12.89
N MET A 88 9.10 -0.99 11.64
CA MET A 88 8.88 0.21 10.83
C MET A 88 7.87 1.16 11.46
N ILE A 89 6.74 0.59 11.91
CA ILE A 89 5.65 1.35 12.52
C ILE A 89 6.08 1.85 13.91
N TYR A 90 6.77 1.02 14.69
CA TYR A 90 7.27 1.41 16.00
C TYR A 90 8.27 2.58 15.90
N GLN A 91 9.25 2.50 14.98
CA GLN A 91 10.18 3.60 14.77
C GLN A 91 9.46 4.91 14.38
N ALA A 92 8.46 4.81 13.51
CA ALA A 92 7.66 5.96 13.09
C ALA A 92 6.79 6.53 14.24
N GLU A 93 6.29 5.68 15.12
CA GLU A 93 5.56 6.10 16.31
C GLU A 93 6.46 6.90 17.26
N GLN A 94 7.74 6.50 17.38
CA GLN A 94 8.78 7.22 18.10
C GLN A 94 9.35 8.46 17.33
N GLU A 95 8.67 8.89 16.26
CA GLU A 95 9.08 10.01 15.38
C GLU A 95 10.40 9.77 14.62
N ASN A 96 10.90 8.56 14.62
CA ASN A 96 12.03 8.16 13.79
C ASN A 96 11.56 7.65 12.43
N TYR A 97 11.41 8.55 11.47
CA TYR A 97 10.88 8.27 10.14
C TYR A 97 11.93 7.82 9.11
N GLY A 98 13.18 7.66 9.51
CA GLY A 98 14.28 7.37 8.58
C GLY A 98 14.08 6.09 7.76
N LEU A 99 13.56 5.02 8.41
CA LEU A 99 13.27 3.76 7.72
C LEU A 99 12.13 3.91 6.70
N LEU A 100 11.05 4.61 7.06
CA LEU A 100 9.95 4.91 6.14
C LEU A 100 10.43 5.70 4.92
N ALA A 101 11.23 6.75 5.15
CA ALA A 101 11.78 7.58 4.08
C ALA A 101 12.67 6.78 3.13
N ALA A 102 13.54 5.92 3.67
CA ALA A 102 14.42 5.07 2.89
C ALA A 102 13.64 4.07 2.03
N LEU A 103 12.60 3.45 2.56
CA LEU A 103 11.77 2.51 1.82
C LEU A 103 10.93 3.18 0.74
N LEU A 104 10.36 4.36 1.03
CA LEU A 104 9.65 5.17 0.02
C LEU A 104 10.55 5.52 -1.15
N ALA A 105 11.81 5.91 -0.87
CA ALA A 105 12.77 6.21 -1.93
C ALA A 105 13.07 5.00 -2.80
N LEU A 106 13.27 3.81 -2.20
CA LEU A 106 13.51 2.58 -2.95
C LEU A 106 12.30 2.17 -3.80
N ILE A 107 11.09 2.28 -3.27
CA ILE A 107 9.86 1.98 -4.00
C ILE A 107 9.68 2.94 -5.17
N SER A 108 9.89 4.24 -4.95
CA SER A 108 9.80 5.26 -5.99
C SER A 108 10.79 5.00 -7.12
N GLU A 109 12.07 4.73 -6.80
CA GLU A 109 13.06 4.39 -7.81
C GLU A 109 12.74 3.11 -8.58
N GLN A 110 12.19 2.11 -7.90
CA GLN A 110 11.82 0.86 -8.54
C GLN A 110 10.63 1.05 -9.48
N SER A 111 9.67 1.87 -9.11
CA SER A 111 8.52 2.22 -9.96
C SER A 111 8.96 2.91 -11.24
N TYR A 112 9.93 3.81 -11.20
CA TYR A 112 10.52 4.42 -12.41
C TYR A 112 11.27 3.42 -13.30
N LYS A 113 11.84 2.36 -12.72
CA LYS A 113 12.61 1.34 -13.46
C LYS A 113 11.75 0.19 -13.97
N MET A 114 10.65 -0.09 -13.30
CA MET A 114 9.66 -1.05 -13.78
C MET A 114 8.87 -0.36 -14.89
N ASN A 115 9.25 -0.62 -16.15
CA ASN A 115 8.44 -0.26 -17.32
C ASN A 115 7.14 -1.08 -17.31
N ILE A 116 6.25 -0.80 -16.36
CA ILE A 116 4.90 -1.34 -16.37
C ILE A 116 4.21 -0.69 -17.56
N ALA A 117 3.68 -1.51 -18.46
CA ALA A 117 2.84 -1.03 -19.55
C ALA A 117 1.48 -0.60 -18.95
N GLU A 118 1.44 0.59 -18.34
CA GLU A 118 0.25 1.09 -17.61
C GLU A 118 -1.01 1.04 -18.46
N ALA A 119 -0.90 1.43 -19.74
CA ALA A 119 -2.03 1.35 -20.65
C ALA A 119 -2.56 -0.09 -20.81
N MET A 120 -1.69 -1.08 -20.88
CA MET A 120 -2.08 -2.49 -20.90
C MET A 120 -2.72 -2.90 -19.56
N HIS A 121 -2.12 -2.48 -18.43
CA HIS A 121 -2.66 -2.77 -17.10
C HIS A 121 -4.09 -2.22 -16.96
N PHE A 122 -4.32 -0.97 -17.33
CA PHE A 122 -5.66 -0.39 -17.27
C PHE A 122 -6.62 -0.99 -18.29
N SER A 123 -6.14 -1.39 -19.46
CA SER A 123 -6.97 -2.10 -20.44
C SER A 123 -7.49 -3.43 -19.89
N VAL A 124 -6.67 -4.17 -19.11
CA VAL A 124 -7.09 -5.38 -18.42
C VAL A 124 -8.01 -5.04 -17.24
N VAL A 125 -7.53 -4.26 -16.29
CA VAL A 125 -8.26 -3.99 -15.04
C VAL A 125 -9.61 -3.35 -15.30
N CYS A 126 -9.70 -2.36 -16.20
CA CYS A 126 -10.95 -1.65 -16.44
C CYS A 126 -11.97 -2.46 -17.24
N ASN A 127 -11.52 -3.44 -18.03
CA ASN A 127 -12.44 -4.27 -18.82
C ASN A 127 -12.73 -5.64 -18.19
N GLU A 128 -11.81 -6.17 -17.39
CA GLU A 128 -11.91 -7.52 -16.86
C GLU A 128 -12.28 -7.54 -15.37
N ASP A 129 -11.63 -6.71 -14.54
CA ASP A 129 -11.85 -6.73 -13.09
C ASP A 129 -12.92 -5.72 -12.64
N TRP A 130 -12.83 -4.49 -13.16
CA TRP A 130 -13.69 -3.38 -12.74
C TRP A 130 -15.19 -3.65 -12.90
N PRO A 131 -15.68 -4.27 -13.99
CA PRO A 131 -17.09 -4.61 -14.13
C PRO A 131 -17.62 -5.61 -13.11
N LEU A 132 -16.73 -6.41 -12.49
CA LEU A 132 -17.11 -7.38 -11.46
C LEU A 132 -17.32 -6.76 -10.08
N ILE A 133 -16.83 -5.54 -9.87
CA ILE A 133 -16.97 -4.84 -8.60
C ILE A 133 -18.29 -4.07 -8.62
N SER A 134 -19.21 -4.44 -7.74
CA SER A 134 -20.53 -3.79 -7.68
C SER A 134 -20.40 -2.31 -7.28
N ALA A 135 -21.37 -1.48 -7.68
CA ALA A 135 -21.41 -0.07 -7.26
C ALA A 135 -21.47 0.03 -5.73
N SER A 136 -22.22 -0.84 -5.07
CA SER A 136 -22.27 -0.90 -3.61
C SER A 136 -20.90 -1.18 -2.98
N ASP A 137 -20.11 -2.13 -3.53
CA ASP A 137 -18.78 -2.43 -2.99
C ASP A 137 -17.81 -1.25 -3.18
N ARG A 138 -17.94 -0.52 -4.30
CA ARG A 138 -17.13 0.68 -4.55
C ARG A 138 -17.39 1.79 -3.52
N GLU A 139 -18.66 1.96 -3.13
CA GLU A 139 -19.09 2.98 -2.18
C GLU A 139 -18.83 2.58 -0.73
N THR A 140 -19.00 1.30 -0.37
CA THR A 140 -18.94 0.83 1.01
C THR A 140 -17.59 0.31 1.45
N THR A 141 -16.64 0.08 0.52
CA THR A 141 -15.30 -0.37 0.89
C THR A 141 -14.58 0.71 1.70
N PRO A 142 -14.24 0.43 2.96
CA PRO A 142 -13.59 1.42 3.80
C PRO A 142 -12.18 1.71 3.30
N PRO A 143 -11.73 2.97 3.36
CA PRO A 143 -10.37 3.32 3.03
C PRO A 143 -9.38 2.71 4.03
N PHE A 144 -8.19 2.39 3.54
CA PHE A 144 -7.06 1.96 4.35
C PHE A 144 -6.19 3.17 4.66
N PHE A 145 -6.28 3.71 5.87
CA PHE A 145 -5.63 4.98 6.23
C PHE A 145 -5.87 6.08 5.18
N GLY A 146 -7.13 6.31 4.83
CA GLY A 146 -7.49 7.30 3.81
C GLY A 146 -7.18 6.90 2.36
N PHE A 147 -6.41 5.86 2.12
CA PHE A 147 -6.16 5.32 0.79
C PHE A 147 -7.28 4.37 0.36
N ASN A 148 -7.97 4.69 -0.72
CA ASN A 148 -9.00 3.84 -1.31
C ASN A 148 -8.63 3.50 -2.76
N PRO A 149 -8.07 2.30 -3.01
CA PRO A 149 -7.65 1.90 -4.36
C PRO A 149 -8.81 1.79 -5.35
N LEU A 150 -10.05 1.61 -4.88
CA LEU A 150 -11.22 1.59 -5.75
C LEU A 150 -11.56 2.98 -6.26
N GLN A 151 -11.40 4.03 -5.45
CA GLN A 151 -11.59 5.41 -5.90
C GLN A 151 -10.54 5.81 -6.93
N ASP A 152 -9.27 5.46 -6.70
CA ASP A 152 -8.20 5.71 -7.67
C ASP A 152 -8.46 4.97 -9.01
N LYS A 153 -8.99 3.75 -8.95
CA LYS A 153 -9.38 2.98 -10.15
C LYS A 153 -10.60 3.59 -10.85
N ALA A 154 -11.61 4.03 -10.09
CA ALA A 154 -12.80 4.68 -10.66
C ALA A 154 -12.43 5.87 -11.53
N MET A 155 -11.53 6.75 -11.03
CA MET A 155 -11.08 7.93 -11.79
C MET A 155 -10.50 7.59 -13.17
N ILE A 156 -9.96 6.38 -13.34
CA ILE A 156 -9.37 5.94 -14.60
C ILE A 156 -10.38 5.13 -15.41
N CYS A 157 -11.03 4.15 -14.79
CA CYS A 157 -11.90 3.21 -15.48
C CYS A 157 -13.21 3.86 -15.98
N ASP A 158 -13.65 4.96 -15.39
CA ASP A 158 -14.84 5.67 -15.82
C ASP A 158 -14.70 6.31 -17.22
N PHE A 159 -13.46 6.60 -17.66
CA PHE A 159 -13.19 7.14 -19.00
C PHE A 159 -12.37 6.18 -19.88
N TRP A 160 -11.91 5.05 -19.34
CA TRP A 160 -11.11 4.10 -20.12
C TRP A 160 -11.94 3.45 -21.22
N PRO A 161 -11.40 3.27 -22.45
CA PRO A 161 -12.13 2.63 -23.52
C PRO A 161 -12.64 1.25 -23.13
N ALA A 162 -13.97 1.06 -23.20
CA ALA A 162 -14.60 -0.22 -22.92
C ALA A 162 -14.34 -1.21 -24.06
N ALA A 163 -13.99 -2.46 -23.72
CA ALA A 163 -13.91 -3.59 -24.63
C ALA A 163 -15.12 -4.51 -24.45
N THR A 164 -15.54 -5.14 -25.55
CA THR A 164 -16.56 -6.19 -25.48
C THR A 164 -15.84 -7.52 -25.27
N LEU A 165 -16.03 -8.11 -24.10
CA LEU A 165 -15.52 -9.44 -23.80
C LEU A 165 -16.49 -10.51 -24.32
N PRO A 166 -16.00 -11.71 -24.71
CA PRO A 166 -16.86 -12.83 -25.05
C PRO A 166 -17.77 -13.23 -23.87
N GLU A 167 -18.99 -13.71 -24.14
CA GLU A 167 -19.94 -14.10 -23.10
C GLU A 167 -19.37 -15.16 -22.14
N ASN A 168 -18.53 -16.05 -22.64
CA ASN A 168 -17.90 -17.13 -21.86
C ASN A 168 -16.52 -16.74 -21.26
N TYR A 169 -16.14 -15.47 -21.28
CA TYR A 169 -14.83 -15.02 -20.82
C TYR A 169 -14.54 -15.41 -19.36
N TRP A 170 -15.56 -15.39 -18.53
CA TRP A 170 -15.49 -15.68 -17.09
C TRP A 170 -15.68 -17.16 -16.75
N GLU A 171 -15.93 -18.02 -17.75
CA GLU A 171 -16.09 -19.44 -17.51
C GLU A 171 -14.75 -20.10 -17.17
N PRO A 172 -14.73 -21.06 -16.24
CA PRO A 172 -13.50 -21.79 -15.92
C PRO A 172 -12.94 -22.51 -17.15
N ILE A 173 -11.69 -22.27 -17.45
CA ILE A 173 -10.99 -22.96 -18.53
C ILE A 173 -10.89 -24.45 -18.17
N ARG A 174 -11.39 -25.32 -19.04
CA ARG A 174 -11.25 -26.78 -18.94
C ARG A 174 -10.19 -27.23 -19.96
N SER A 175 -9.10 -27.78 -19.48
CA SER A 175 -8.04 -28.33 -20.34
C SER A 175 -7.65 -29.74 -19.89
N ALA A 176 -7.38 -30.61 -20.83
CA ALA A 176 -6.78 -31.92 -20.58
C ALA A 176 -5.24 -31.84 -20.54
N THR A 177 -4.67 -30.67 -20.85
CA THR A 177 -3.22 -30.45 -20.79
C THR A 177 -2.80 -30.33 -19.33
N PRO A 178 -1.79 -31.12 -18.86
CA PRO A 178 -1.26 -30.95 -17.51
C PRO A 178 -0.73 -29.54 -17.32
N ALA A 179 -1.18 -28.88 -16.23
CA ALA A 179 -0.56 -27.64 -15.78
C ALA A 179 0.53 -27.97 -14.76
N LEU A 180 1.70 -27.34 -14.90
CA LEU A 180 2.81 -27.45 -13.99
C LEU A 180 2.64 -26.46 -12.82
#